data_a677f291af9d2b2de955589a0ef8983d
#
_entry.id   a677f291af9d2b2de955589a0ef8983d
#
_cell.length_a   1.000
_cell.length_b   1.000
_cell.length_c   1.000
_cell.angle_alpha   90.00
_cell.angle_beta   90.00
_cell.angle_gamma   90.00
#
_symmetry.space_group_name_H-M   'P 1'
#
loop_
_entity.id
_entity.type
_entity.pdbx_description
1 polymer ?
#
loop_
_entity_poly.entity_id
_entity_poly.type
_entity_poly.pdbx_seq_one_letter_code
_entity_poly.pdbx_strand_id
1 'polypeptide(L)'
;ITTKTQQTAVKKSIVRAEKIVNAVHIARDLISHPGNTVTPIYLAEHAKKMARKNKINCKVLGKKEMEKLGMGSLLGVAQGSDEPPALIVLEYNGAAKKKAPTVIVGKGITFDTGGISLKPGGGMDEMKMDMSGSATTLATLELVASLKLKMNVVGIVAAAENMPSGSAIKPGDILKSM
;
A
#
# COMPACT_ATOMS: atom_id res chain seq x y z
N ILE A 1 -22.20 -38.69 -1.30
CA ILE A 1 -20.87 -39.28 -1.16
C ILE A 1 -20.05 -38.85 -2.35
N THR A 2 -18.93 -38.12 -2.11
CA THR A 2 -18.06 -37.59 -3.16
C THR A 2 -16.98 -38.61 -3.54
N THR A 3 -16.62 -38.67 -4.82
CA THR A 3 -15.49 -39.49 -5.30
C THR A 3 -14.14 -38.91 -4.81
N LYS A 4 -13.08 -39.72 -4.76
CA LYS A 4 -11.72 -39.26 -4.40
C LYS A 4 -11.27 -38.05 -5.25
N THR A 5 -11.60 -38.02 -6.55
CA THR A 5 -11.29 -36.96 -7.46
C THR A 5 -12.01 -35.65 -7.07
N GLN A 6 -13.30 -35.74 -6.73
CA GLN A 6 -14.08 -34.60 -6.25
C GLN A 6 -13.55 -34.05 -4.92
N GLN A 7 -13.18 -34.94 -3.99
CA GLN A 7 -12.57 -34.56 -2.70
C GLN A 7 -11.26 -33.80 -2.90
N THR A 8 -10.41 -34.26 -3.84
CA THR A 8 -9.15 -33.58 -4.15
C THR A 8 -9.38 -32.21 -4.77
N ALA A 9 -10.34 -32.08 -5.68
CA ALA A 9 -10.70 -30.79 -6.29
C ALA A 9 -11.23 -29.81 -5.23
N VAL A 10 -12.12 -30.27 -4.35
CA VAL A 10 -12.66 -29.46 -3.25
C VAL A 10 -11.56 -28.99 -2.31
N LYS A 11 -10.65 -29.88 -1.88
CA LYS A 11 -9.51 -29.51 -1.03
C LYS A 11 -8.65 -28.41 -1.65
N LYS A 12 -8.33 -28.50 -2.95
CA LYS A 12 -7.57 -27.47 -3.67
C LYS A 12 -8.32 -26.14 -3.68
N SER A 13 -9.63 -26.17 -3.91
CA SER A 13 -10.48 -24.97 -3.93
C SER A 13 -10.54 -24.30 -2.55
N ILE A 14 -10.64 -25.09 -1.47
CA ILE A 14 -10.62 -24.58 -0.09
C ILE A 14 -9.30 -23.85 0.18
N VAL A 15 -8.15 -24.47 -0.07
CA VAL A 15 -6.84 -23.85 0.13
C VAL A 15 -6.68 -22.56 -0.68
N ARG A 16 -7.21 -22.53 -1.90
CA ARG A 16 -7.22 -21.30 -2.71
C ARG A 16 -8.12 -20.23 -2.10
N ALA A 17 -9.31 -20.60 -1.67
CA ALA A 17 -10.27 -19.67 -1.05
C ALA A 17 -9.72 -19.09 0.25
N GLU A 18 -9.09 -19.90 1.11
CA GLU A 18 -8.43 -19.43 2.33
C GLU A 18 -7.38 -18.33 2.06
N LYS A 19 -6.55 -18.51 1.02
CA LYS A 19 -5.57 -17.48 0.63
C LYS A 19 -6.22 -16.19 0.20
N ILE A 20 -7.31 -16.27 -0.57
CA ILE A 20 -8.07 -15.09 -1.02
C ILE A 20 -8.69 -14.38 0.19
N VAL A 21 -9.35 -15.12 1.06
CA VAL A 21 -9.99 -14.58 2.26
C VAL A 21 -8.96 -13.92 3.18
N ASN A 22 -7.81 -14.56 3.40
CA ASN A 22 -6.74 -13.99 4.22
C ASN A 22 -6.22 -12.67 3.64
N ALA A 23 -6.05 -12.57 2.32
CA ALA A 23 -5.65 -11.32 1.68
C ALA A 23 -6.72 -10.21 1.86
N VAL A 24 -7.99 -10.56 1.73
CA VAL A 24 -9.09 -9.62 2.00
C VAL A 24 -9.08 -9.15 3.45
N HIS A 25 -8.85 -10.07 4.41
CA HIS A 25 -8.76 -9.71 5.83
C HIS A 25 -7.57 -8.79 6.09
N ILE A 26 -6.39 -9.06 5.54
CA ILE A 26 -5.22 -8.17 5.67
C ILE A 26 -5.55 -6.76 5.20
N ALA A 27 -6.19 -6.61 4.03
CA ALA A 27 -6.58 -5.29 3.54
C ALA A 27 -7.57 -4.61 4.49
N ARG A 28 -8.59 -5.32 4.93
CA ARG A 28 -9.62 -4.80 5.85
C ARG A 28 -9.04 -4.42 7.22
N ASP A 29 -8.14 -5.23 7.76
CA ASP A 29 -7.48 -4.95 9.03
C ASP A 29 -6.65 -3.67 8.94
N LEU A 30 -5.83 -3.50 7.88
CA LEU A 30 -5.07 -2.27 7.65
C LEU A 30 -5.97 -1.03 7.54
N ILE A 31 -7.11 -1.14 6.85
CA ILE A 31 -8.05 -0.05 6.64
C ILE A 31 -8.81 0.30 7.93
N SER A 32 -9.08 -0.70 8.76
CA SER A 32 -9.89 -0.53 9.98
C SER A 32 -9.13 0.09 11.14
N HIS A 33 -7.80 -0.07 11.16
CA HIS A 33 -6.97 0.52 12.21
C HIS A 33 -6.99 2.06 12.17
N PRO A 34 -6.83 2.72 13.32
CA PRO A 34 -6.76 4.18 13.39
C PRO A 34 -5.45 4.71 12.79
N GLY A 35 -5.46 5.98 12.36
CA GLY A 35 -4.31 6.64 11.70
C GLY A 35 -3.05 6.70 12.56
N ASN A 36 -3.19 6.76 13.89
CA ASN A 36 -2.04 6.71 14.81
C ASN A 36 -1.42 5.31 14.97
N THR A 37 -2.02 4.29 14.38
CA THR A 37 -1.49 2.91 14.31
C THR A 37 -0.93 2.64 12.93
N VAL A 38 -1.74 2.86 11.88
CA VAL A 38 -1.32 2.61 10.49
C VAL A 38 -0.78 3.92 9.89
N THR A 39 0.44 4.27 10.29
CA THR A 39 1.22 5.39 9.76
C THR A 39 1.92 5.00 8.44
N PRO A 40 2.52 5.95 7.69
CA PRO A 40 3.30 5.63 6.49
C PRO A 40 4.44 4.65 6.79
N ILE A 41 5.10 4.80 7.95
CA ILE A 41 6.18 3.91 8.38
C ILE A 41 5.64 2.52 8.75
N TYR A 42 4.48 2.45 9.40
CA TYR A 42 3.84 1.15 9.67
C TYR A 42 3.58 0.38 8.37
N LEU A 43 3.04 1.05 7.33
CA LEU A 43 2.82 0.42 6.02
C LEU A 43 4.14 -0.08 5.39
N ALA A 44 5.23 0.70 5.53
CA ALA A 44 6.54 0.30 5.03
C ALA A 44 7.08 -0.95 5.76
N GLU A 45 6.96 -1.00 7.09
CA GLU A 45 7.40 -2.17 7.87
C GLU A 45 6.52 -3.40 7.61
N HIS A 46 5.20 -3.20 7.50
CA HIS A 46 4.27 -4.28 7.09
C HIS A 46 4.68 -4.86 5.72
N ALA A 47 4.93 -3.99 4.74
CA ALA A 47 5.37 -4.39 3.41
C ALA A 47 6.70 -5.17 3.43
N LYS A 48 7.70 -4.72 4.19
CA LYS A 48 8.98 -5.43 4.36
C LYS A 48 8.77 -6.82 4.99
N LYS A 49 7.96 -6.92 6.03
CA LYS A 49 7.66 -8.18 6.71
C LYS A 49 6.95 -9.16 5.78
N MET A 50 5.92 -8.70 5.09
CA MET A 50 5.16 -9.46 4.09
C MET A 50 6.06 -9.93 2.94
N ALA A 51 6.91 -9.05 2.41
CA ALA A 51 7.81 -9.34 1.31
C ALA A 51 8.84 -10.43 1.66
N ARG A 52 9.43 -10.38 2.87
CA ARG A 52 10.34 -11.44 3.36
C ARG A 52 9.64 -12.80 3.41
N LYS A 53 8.43 -12.86 3.98
CA LYS A 53 7.63 -14.10 4.11
C LYS A 53 7.31 -14.71 2.74
N ASN A 54 7.04 -13.88 1.74
CA ASN A 54 6.56 -14.30 0.43
C ASN A 54 7.63 -14.27 -0.68
N LYS A 55 8.90 -13.98 -0.35
CA LYS A 55 10.02 -13.87 -1.29
C LYS A 55 9.76 -12.84 -2.41
N ILE A 56 9.19 -11.70 -2.03
CA ILE A 56 8.95 -10.53 -2.88
C ILE A 56 10.11 -9.56 -2.66
N ASN A 57 10.63 -8.94 -3.72
CA ASN A 57 11.58 -7.84 -3.58
C ASN A 57 10.83 -6.61 -3.04
N CYS A 58 11.37 -5.99 -2.00
CA CYS A 58 10.80 -4.80 -1.40
C CYS A 58 11.86 -3.72 -1.27
N LYS A 59 11.59 -2.56 -1.85
CA LYS A 59 12.38 -1.35 -1.69
C LYS A 59 11.50 -0.26 -1.08
N VAL A 60 12.00 0.39 -0.05
CA VAL A 60 11.34 1.54 0.58
C VAL A 60 12.25 2.75 0.41
N LEU A 61 11.72 3.80 -0.17
CA LEU A 61 12.38 5.09 -0.28
C LEU A 61 11.83 6.01 0.80
N GLY A 62 12.69 6.54 1.64
CA GLY A 62 12.37 7.55 2.64
C GLY A 62 12.48 8.97 2.05
N LYS A 63 12.25 9.99 2.92
CA LYS A 63 12.24 11.40 2.52
C LYS A 63 13.50 11.79 1.74
N LYS A 64 14.69 11.44 2.22
CA LYS A 64 15.97 11.81 1.60
C LYS A 64 16.15 11.22 0.20
N GLU A 65 15.74 9.98 -0.01
CA GLU A 65 15.79 9.34 -1.33
C GLU A 65 14.79 9.96 -2.29
N MET A 66 13.60 10.29 -1.82
CA MET A 66 12.57 10.97 -2.61
C MET A 66 12.98 12.39 -2.99
N GLU A 67 13.66 13.12 -2.09
CA GLU A 67 14.24 14.44 -2.38
C GLU A 67 15.28 14.36 -3.50
N LYS A 68 16.19 13.39 -3.45
CA LYS A 68 17.20 13.17 -4.50
C LYS A 68 16.57 12.83 -5.86
N LEU A 69 15.40 12.22 -5.87
CA LEU A 69 14.66 11.88 -7.09
C LEU A 69 13.73 13.00 -7.57
N GLY A 70 13.63 14.11 -6.83
CA GLY A 70 12.77 15.23 -7.20
C GLY A 70 11.28 14.97 -7.06
N MET A 71 10.86 14.08 -6.14
CA MET A 71 9.46 13.71 -5.91
C MET A 71 8.69 14.78 -5.14
N GLY A 72 8.72 16.03 -5.61
CA GLY A 72 8.18 17.17 -4.89
C GLY A 72 6.67 17.11 -4.63
N SER A 73 5.88 16.47 -5.49
CA SER A 73 4.44 16.32 -5.26
C SER A 73 4.12 15.46 -4.04
N LEU A 74 4.76 14.29 -3.90
CA LEU A 74 4.57 13.40 -2.74
C LEU A 74 5.11 14.05 -1.45
N LEU A 75 6.28 14.67 -1.54
CA LEU A 75 6.90 15.38 -0.42
C LEU A 75 6.06 16.58 0.01
N GLY A 76 5.45 17.30 -0.94
CA GLY A 76 4.54 18.40 -0.65
C GLY A 76 3.31 17.98 0.16
N VAL A 77 2.67 16.87 -0.21
CA VAL A 77 1.54 16.33 0.58
C VAL A 77 1.97 16.00 2.02
N ALA A 78 3.13 15.39 2.19
CA ALA A 78 3.64 15.01 3.50
C ALA A 78 4.21 16.16 4.33
N GLN A 79 4.40 17.34 3.75
CA GLN A 79 5.17 18.45 4.34
C GLN A 79 4.55 18.98 5.63
N GLY A 80 3.24 18.86 5.78
CA GLY A 80 2.50 19.33 6.96
C GLY A 80 2.47 18.34 8.14
N SER A 81 2.94 17.10 7.95
CA SER A 81 2.91 16.06 8.99
C SER A 81 4.29 15.85 9.62
N ASP A 82 4.30 15.46 10.89
CA ASP A 82 5.50 14.97 11.58
C ASP A 82 5.82 13.52 11.21
N GLU A 83 4.84 12.78 10.67
CA GLU A 83 5.04 11.40 10.19
C GLU A 83 5.83 11.38 8.87
N PRO A 84 6.99 10.70 8.82
CA PRO A 84 7.80 10.67 7.61
C PRO A 84 7.11 9.87 6.50
N PRO A 85 7.07 10.38 5.25
CA PRO A 85 6.51 9.66 4.13
C PRO A 85 7.40 8.48 3.69
N ALA A 86 6.79 7.52 3.00
CA ALA A 86 7.47 6.37 2.43
C ALA A 86 6.94 6.03 1.04
N LEU A 87 7.82 5.84 0.06
CA LEU A 87 7.45 5.21 -1.20
C LEU A 87 7.88 3.74 -1.15
N ILE A 88 6.92 2.84 -1.23
CA ILE A 88 7.13 1.40 -1.12
C ILE A 88 6.99 0.79 -2.51
N VAL A 89 8.01 0.07 -2.95
CA VAL A 89 8.02 -0.65 -4.23
C VAL A 89 8.20 -2.13 -3.95
N LEU A 90 7.26 -2.93 -4.45
CA LEU A 90 7.23 -4.38 -4.30
C LEU A 90 7.29 -5.04 -5.67
N GLU A 91 8.17 -6.03 -5.87
CA GLU A 91 8.30 -6.74 -7.13
C GLU A 91 8.15 -8.25 -6.93
N TYR A 92 7.07 -8.80 -7.47
CA TYR A 92 6.85 -10.23 -7.57
C TYR A 92 7.23 -10.72 -8.97
N ASN A 93 8.20 -11.63 -9.05
CA ASN A 93 8.73 -12.19 -10.28
C ASN A 93 8.28 -13.66 -10.43
N GLY A 94 7.01 -13.87 -10.82
CA GLY A 94 6.42 -15.20 -11.01
C GLY A 94 6.52 -15.74 -12.44
N ALA A 95 7.04 -14.96 -13.37
CA ALA A 95 7.23 -15.30 -14.78
C ALA A 95 8.64 -14.94 -15.26
N ALA A 96 8.95 -15.24 -16.53
CA ALA A 96 10.23 -14.91 -17.14
C ALA A 96 10.48 -13.39 -17.10
N LYS A 97 11.73 -12.96 -16.88
CA LYS A 97 12.13 -11.54 -16.78
C LYS A 97 11.72 -10.68 -17.98
N LYS A 98 11.69 -11.26 -19.19
CA LYS A 98 11.28 -10.57 -20.43
C LYS A 98 9.78 -10.27 -20.50
N LYS A 99 8.95 -10.87 -19.64
CA LYS A 99 7.52 -10.60 -19.60
C LYS A 99 7.29 -9.31 -18.80
N ALA A 100 6.66 -8.33 -19.45
CA ALA A 100 6.31 -7.07 -18.81
C ALA A 100 5.47 -7.30 -17.54
N PRO A 101 5.74 -6.57 -16.45
CA PRO A 101 4.95 -6.67 -15.22
C PRO A 101 3.60 -5.95 -15.36
N THR A 102 2.62 -6.45 -14.63
CA THR A 102 1.42 -5.66 -14.30
C THR A 102 1.79 -4.73 -13.14
N VAL A 103 1.53 -3.44 -13.28
CA VAL A 103 1.81 -2.45 -12.23
C VAL A 103 0.51 -2.08 -11.54
N ILE A 104 0.52 -2.10 -10.21
CA ILE A 104 -0.60 -1.68 -9.35
C ILE A 104 -0.09 -0.54 -8.48
N VAL A 105 -0.76 0.61 -8.54
CA VAL A 105 -0.43 1.78 -7.73
C VAL A 105 -1.53 2.01 -6.71
N GLY A 106 -1.16 2.07 -5.43
CA GLY A 106 -2.08 2.29 -4.32
C GLY A 106 -1.90 3.66 -3.67
N LYS A 107 -2.98 4.43 -3.59
CA LYS A 107 -3.03 5.64 -2.76
C LYS A 107 -2.83 5.25 -1.30
N GLY A 108 -1.93 5.94 -0.59
CA GLY A 108 -1.51 5.60 0.76
C GLY A 108 -1.55 6.77 1.74
N ILE A 109 -2.57 7.63 1.64
CA ILE A 109 -2.74 8.70 2.63
C ILE A 109 -3.32 8.09 3.91
N THR A 110 -2.48 7.97 4.93
CA THR A 110 -2.82 7.26 6.17
C THR A 110 -3.80 8.03 7.04
N PHE A 111 -3.80 9.35 6.92
CA PHE A 111 -4.85 10.23 7.39
C PHE A 111 -4.90 11.49 6.53
N ASP A 112 -6.07 11.90 6.09
CA ASP A 112 -6.24 13.05 5.19
C ASP A 112 -7.15 14.12 5.80
N THR A 113 -6.54 15.13 6.41
CA THR A 113 -7.27 16.31 6.91
C THR A 113 -7.64 17.30 5.80
N GLY A 114 -7.08 17.14 4.59
CA GLY A 114 -7.13 18.17 3.53
C GLY A 114 -5.95 19.15 3.58
N GLY A 115 -5.14 19.11 4.63
CA GLY A 115 -4.05 20.09 4.83
C GLY A 115 -4.58 21.47 5.19
N ILE A 116 -4.01 22.54 4.61
CA ILE A 116 -4.49 23.92 4.82
C ILE A 116 -5.93 24.10 4.35
N SER A 117 -6.37 23.43 3.29
CA SER A 117 -7.77 23.36 2.87
C SER A 117 -8.52 22.33 3.71
N LEU A 118 -8.64 22.60 5.01
CA LEU A 118 -9.14 21.66 6.02
C LEU A 118 -10.57 21.19 5.71
N LYS A 119 -10.75 19.88 5.74
CA LYS A 119 -12.07 19.24 5.62
C LYS A 119 -12.96 19.56 6.84
N PRO A 120 -14.29 19.52 6.70
CA PRO A 120 -15.19 19.55 7.85
C PRO A 120 -14.90 18.43 8.85
N GLY A 121 -15.01 18.71 10.16
CA GLY A 121 -14.71 17.73 11.21
C GLY A 121 -15.67 16.54 11.26
N GLY A 122 -16.93 16.72 10.84
CA GLY A 122 -17.90 15.62 10.79
C GLY A 122 -17.51 14.55 9.78
N GLY A 123 -17.25 13.31 10.26
CA GLY A 123 -16.80 12.18 9.43
C GLY A 123 -15.31 12.21 9.05
N MET A 124 -14.53 13.15 9.57
CA MET A 124 -13.09 13.22 9.28
C MET A 124 -12.32 12.00 9.82
N ASP A 125 -12.81 11.35 10.86
CA ASP A 125 -12.28 10.11 11.41
C ASP A 125 -12.28 8.96 10.40
N GLU A 126 -13.18 8.98 9.41
CA GLU A 126 -13.18 8.04 8.29
C GLU A 126 -11.98 8.21 7.34
N MET A 127 -11.30 9.36 7.39
CA MET A 127 -10.10 9.62 6.58
C MET A 127 -8.90 8.75 6.94
N LYS A 128 -8.96 7.96 8.00
CA LYS A 128 -8.08 6.81 8.24
C LYS A 128 -8.11 5.79 7.11
N MET A 129 -9.21 5.73 6.35
CA MET A 129 -9.41 4.79 5.23
C MET A 129 -8.85 5.30 3.89
N ASP A 130 -8.29 6.51 3.83
CA ASP A 130 -7.76 7.11 2.59
C ASP A 130 -6.46 6.44 2.09
N MET A 131 -6.05 5.39 2.77
CA MET A 131 -4.98 4.47 2.39
C MET A 131 -5.50 3.10 1.91
N SER A 132 -6.78 2.95 1.64
CA SER A 132 -7.39 1.67 1.19
C SER A 132 -6.76 1.13 -0.09
N GLY A 133 -6.33 2.02 -1.01
CA GLY A 133 -5.59 1.64 -2.21
C GLY A 133 -4.27 0.96 -1.90
N SER A 134 -3.53 1.45 -0.89
CA SER A 134 -2.29 0.84 -0.40
C SER A 134 -2.53 -0.53 0.22
N ALA A 135 -3.51 -0.62 1.11
CA ALA A 135 -3.88 -1.88 1.76
C ALA A 135 -4.23 -2.95 0.72
N THR A 136 -5.04 -2.58 -0.29
CA THR A 136 -5.40 -3.46 -1.40
C THR A 136 -4.18 -3.87 -2.23
N THR A 137 -3.27 -2.94 -2.52
CA THR A 137 -2.03 -3.24 -3.25
C THR A 137 -1.16 -4.23 -2.49
N LEU A 138 -0.91 -4.01 -1.20
CA LEU A 138 -0.12 -4.89 -0.35
C LEU A 138 -0.73 -6.30 -0.28
N ALA A 139 -2.03 -6.39 0.01
CA ALA A 139 -2.77 -7.65 0.09
C ALA A 139 -2.79 -8.40 -1.26
N THR A 140 -2.89 -7.67 -2.38
CA THR A 140 -2.84 -8.27 -3.72
C THR A 140 -1.47 -8.86 -4.01
N LEU A 141 -0.38 -8.19 -3.67
CA LEU A 141 0.98 -8.72 -3.84
C LEU A 141 1.19 -9.98 -2.99
N GLU A 142 0.72 -10.00 -1.74
CA GLU A 142 0.76 -11.18 -0.89
C GLU A 142 -0.04 -12.35 -1.49
N LEU A 143 -1.25 -12.07 -1.99
CA LEU A 143 -2.11 -13.07 -2.63
C LEU A 143 -1.45 -13.67 -3.87
N VAL A 144 -0.97 -12.82 -4.78
CA VAL A 144 -0.30 -13.23 -6.02
C VAL A 144 0.88 -14.15 -5.73
N ALA A 145 1.71 -13.79 -4.75
CA ALA A 145 2.86 -14.60 -4.35
C ALA A 145 2.44 -15.90 -3.64
N SER A 146 1.47 -15.86 -2.74
CA SER A 146 0.96 -17.04 -2.04
C SER A 146 0.33 -18.07 -2.98
N LEU A 147 -0.35 -17.60 -4.03
CA LEU A 147 -0.93 -18.42 -5.09
C LEU A 147 0.11 -18.85 -6.15
N LYS A 148 1.33 -18.32 -6.10
CA LYS A 148 2.42 -18.59 -7.07
C LYS A 148 1.97 -18.37 -8.50
N LEU A 149 1.30 -17.23 -8.78
CA LEU A 149 0.80 -16.93 -10.10
C LEU A 149 1.95 -16.73 -11.09
N LYS A 150 1.79 -17.26 -12.31
CA LYS A 150 2.81 -17.17 -13.39
C LYS A 150 2.76 -15.81 -14.10
N MET A 151 3.00 -14.72 -13.35
CA MET A 151 3.03 -13.35 -13.83
C MET A 151 4.03 -12.52 -13.04
N ASN A 152 4.53 -11.44 -13.64
CA ASN A 152 5.31 -10.43 -12.93
C ASN A 152 4.36 -9.31 -12.49
N VAL A 153 4.49 -8.88 -11.25
CA VAL A 153 3.66 -7.81 -10.68
C VAL A 153 4.55 -6.83 -9.91
N VAL A 154 4.34 -5.54 -10.14
CA VAL A 154 4.93 -4.47 -9.35
C VAL A 154 3.83 -3.75 -8.59
N GLY A 155 3.96 -3.67 -7.27
CA GLY A 155 3.11 -2.85 -6.41
C GLY A 155 3.85 -1.59 -6.00
N ILE A 156 3.21 -0.44 -6.16
CA ILE A 156 3.76 0.86 -5.73
C ILE A 156 2.77 1.48 -4.75
N VAL A 157 3.27 1.87 -3.58
CA VAL A 157 2.48 2.54 -2.54
C VAL A 157 3.16 3.86 -2.18
N ALA A 158 2.45 4.96 -2.44
CA ALA A 158 2.85 6.29 -2.00
C ALA A 158 2.21 6.58 -0.65
N ALA A 159 2.94 6.32 0.43
CA ALA A 159 2.44 6.48 1.79
C ALA A 159 2.85 7.85 2.35
N ALA A 160 1.87 8.61 2.80
CA ALA A 160 2.03 9.92 3.42
C ALA A 160 0.85 10.20 4.35
N GLU A 161 1.01 11.20 5.21
CA GLU A 161 -0.08 11.76 5.99
C GLU A 161 -0.26 13.23 5.59
N ASN A 162 -1.52 13.67 5.38
CA ASN A 162 -1.83 15.03 4.97
C ASN A 162 -2.42 15.82 6.15
N MET A 163 -1.60 16.69 6.76
CA MET A 163 -1.94 17.43 7.97
C MET A 163 -1.78 18.94 7.78
N PRO A 164 -2.60 19.76 8.45
CA PRO A 164 -2.38 21.19 8.52
C PRO A 164 -1.26 21.51 9.51
N SER A 165 -0.33 22.36 9.12
CA SER A 165 0.69 22.92 10.02
C SER A 165 1.32 24.16 9.42
N GLY A 166 2.22 24.80 10.14
CA GLY A 166 2.99 25.93 9.64
C GLY A 166 3.93 25.58 8.47
N SER A 167 4.25 24.30 8.28
CA SER A 167 5.07 23.78 7.18
C SER A 167 4.27 23.22 6.00
N ALA A 168 2.94 23.10 6.12
CA ALA A 168 2.11 22.54 5.05
C ALA A 168 2.12 23.42 3.78
N ILE A 169 1.93 22.78 2.62
CA ILE A 169 1.75 23.50 1.36
C ILE A 169 0.46 24.33 1.41
N LYS A 170 0.49 25.48 0.73
CA LYS A 170 -0.64 26.39 0.63
C LYS A 170 -1.35 26.20 -0.72
N PRO A 171 -2.67 26.41 -0.80
CA PRO A 171 -3.37 26.49 -2.09
C PRO A 171 -2.69 27.47 -3.04
N GLY A 172 -2.38 27.00 -4.25
CA GLY A 172 -1.66 27.80 -5.26
C GLY A 172 -0.14 27.64 -5.25
N ASP A 173 0.46 26.93 -4.29
CA ASP A 173 1.90 26.64 -4.31
C ASP A 173 2.25 25.79 -5.55
N ILE A 174 3.36 26.14 -6.19
CA ILE A 174 3.91 25.38 -7.33
C ILE A 174 4.87 24.31 -6.81
N LEU A 175 4.57 23.06 -7.09
CA LEU A 175 5.41 21.91 -6.75
C LEU A 175 6.09 21.38 -8.01
N LYS A 176 7.39 21.08 -7.90
CA LYS A 176 8.11 20.36 -8.96
C LYS A 176 7.91 18.85 -8.75
N SER A 177 7.18 18.23 -9.67
CA SER A 177 7.14 16.76 -9.74
C SER A 177 8.37 16.19 -10.44
N MET A 178 8.57 14.92 -10.31
CA MET A 178 9.61 14.15 -10.99
C MET A 178 9.36 14.06 -12.50
#